data_5e9e28e877abec2fd3be27abde74e529
#
_entry.id   5e9e28e877abec2fd3be27abde74e529
#
_cell.length_a   1.000
_cell.length_b   1.000
_cell.length_c   1.000
_cell.angle_alpha   90.00
_cell.angle_beta   90.00
_cell.angle_gamma   90.00
#
_symmetry.space_group_name_H-M   'P 1'
#
loop_
_entity.id
_entity.type
_entity.pdbx_description
1 polymer ?
#
loop_
_entity_poly.entity_id
_entity_poly.type
_entity_poly.pdbx_seq_one_letter_code
_entity_poly.pdbx_strand_id
1 'polypeptide(L)'
;MRNYFSHDIAARNDPKIMRLMRRHGVEGYGIFWMILEILATENENKLHLNDVDVIANLCGVNEEIVNSIIRDFGLFIIEGDYFYSESLRKRLNKAKIRSNLNRKAALKRWNRSDEDEDETEKMVI
;
A
#
# COMPACT_ATOMS: atom_id res chain seq x y z
N MET A 1 5.87 -8.46 11.78
CA MET A 1 6.30 -7.94 10.55
C MET A 1 5.81 -6.57 10.30
N ARG A 2 6.63 -5.72 9.75
CA ARG A 2 6.21 -4.38 9.56
C ARG A 2 5.60 -4.21 8.22
N ASN A 3 4.44 -3.62 8.15
CA ASN A 3 3.80 -3.33 6.89
C ASN A 3 3.90 -1.86 6.66
N TYR A 4 4.57 -1.47 5.62
CA TYR A 4 4.61 -0.07 5.29
C TYR A 4 4.85 0.10 3.80
N PHE A 5 4.55 1.27 3.27
CA PHE A 5 4.81 1.62 1.90
C PHE A 5 5.26 3.08 1.87
N SER A 6 5.97 3.45 0.83
CA SER A 6 6.51 4.80 0.77
C SER A 6 5.42 5.81 0.45
N HIS A 7 5.49 6.95 1.11
CA HIS A 7 4.59 8.05 0.83
C HIS A 7 5.38 9.03 -0.02
N ASP A 8 4.94 9.21 -1.27
CA ASP A 8 5.60 10.13 -2.17
C ASP A 8 5.40 11.54 -1.66
N ILE A 9 6.46 12.23 -1.33
CA ILE A 9 6.34 13.58 -0.81
C ILE A 9 5.83 14.54 -1.87
N ALA A 10 5.84 14.16 -3.13
CA ALA A 10 5.30 14.96 -4.21
C ALA A 10 3.87 14.57 -4.55
N ALA A 11 3.25 13.71 -3.72
CA ALA A 11 1.90 13.23 -4.01
C ALA A 11 0.91 14.35 -4.21
N ARG A 12 1.03 15.43 -3.44
CA ARG A 12 0.09 16.54 -3.56
C ARG A 12 0.14 17.21 -4.92
N ASN A 13 1.22 17.00 -5.69
CA ASN A 13 1.35 17.59 -7.00
C ASN A 13 0.78 16.70 -8.10
N ASP A 14 0.30 15.51 -7.77
CA ASP A 14 -0.34 14.65 -8.74
C ASP A 14 -1.67 15.30 -9.14
N PRO A 15 -1.95 15.45 -10.44
CA PRO A 15 -3.20 16.12 -10.86
C PRO A 15 -4.45 15.45 -10.31
N LYS A 16 -4.44 14.14 -10.14
CA LYS A 16 -5.60 13.45 -9.60
C LYS A 16 -5.81 13.79 -8.13
N ILE A 17 -4.73 13.87 -7.38
CA ILE A 17 -4.80 14.20 -5.97
C ILE A 17 -5.14 15.69 -5.81
N MET A 18 -4.64 16.53 -6.70
CA MET A 18 -5.00 17.94 -6.65
C MET A 18 -6.50 18.14 -6.86
N ARG A 19 -7.09 17.37 -7.77
CA ARG A 19 -8.53 17.44 -7.98
C ARG A 19 -9.28 16.93 -6.77
N LEU A 20 -8.79 15.90 -6.13
CA LEU A 20 -9.38 15.37 -4.92
C LEU A 20 -9.36 16.43 -3.83
N MET A 21 -8.24 17.08 -3.63
CA MET A 21 -8.11 18.10 -2.60
C MET A 21 -8.97 19.31 -2.90
N ARG A 22 -9.13 19.65 -4.18
CA ARG A 22 -9.97 20.77 -4.54
C ARG A 22 -11.43 20.50 -4.17
N ARG A 23 -11.87 19.27 -4.33
CA ARG A 23 -13.26 18.94 -4.07
C ARG A 23 -13.52 18.63 -2.62
N HIS A 24 -12.65 17.88 -1.98
CA HIS A 24 -12.89 17.40 -0.62
C HIS A 24 -11.92 17.98 0.41
N GLY A 25 -10.99 18.80 0.00
CA GLY A 25 -10.08 19.46 0.93
C GLY A 25 -9.09 18.51 1.56
N VAL A 26 -8.53 18.95 2.68
CA VAL A 26 -7.56 18.17 3.41
C VAL A 26 -8.20 16.90 3.96
N GLU A 27 -9.47 16.97 4.30
CA GLU A 27 -10.18 15.79 4.77
C GLU A 27 -10.17 14.70 3.72
N GLY A 28 -10.41 15.05 2.47
CA GLY A 28 -10.38 14.06 1.39
C GLY A 28 -9.01 13.45 1.21
N TYR A 29 -7.97 14.25 1.35
CA TYR A 29 -6.60 13.76 1.24
C TYR A 29 -6.32 12.76 2.37
N GLY A 30 -6.75 13.07 3.59
CA GLY A 30 -6.58 12.16 4.70
C GLY A 30 -7.32 10.85 4.52
N ILE A 31 -8.56 10.92 4.02
CA ILE A 31 -9.36 9.73 3.78
C ILE A 31 -8.68 8.87 2.71
N PHE A 32 -8.18 9.49 1.65
CA PHE A 32 -7.48 8.77 0.59
C PHE A 32 -6.32 7.96 1.18
N TRP A 33 -5.51 8.57 2.05
CA TRP A 33 -4.38 7.85 2.64
C TRP A 33 -4.83 6.77 3.62
N MET A 34 -5.93 6.98 4.33
CA MET A 34 -6.47 5.94 5.19
C MET A 34 -6.93 4.74 4.37
N ILE A 35 -7.53 4.99 3.21
CA ILE A 35 -7.93 3.90 2.33
C ILE A 35 -6.70 3.12 1.86
N LEU A 36 -5.63 3.82 1.51
CA LEU A 36 -4.41 3.15 1.09
C LEU A 36 -3.83 2.30 2.21
N GLU A 37 -3.88 2.80 3.43
CA GLU A 37 -3.37 2.04 4.58
C GLU A 37 -4.18 0.77 4.78
N ILE A 38 -5.48 0.86 4.65
CA ILE A 38 -6.33 -0.32 4.78
C ILE A 38 -6.04 -1.32 3.67
N LEU A 39 -5.93 -0.83 2.44
CA LEU A 39 -5.63 -1.70 1.31
C LEU A 39 -4.29 -2.40 1.47
N ALA A 40 -3.32 -1.71 2.07
CA ALA A 40 -1.99 -2.29 2.23
C ALA A 40 -2.00 -3.51 3.14
N THR A 41 -2.97 -3.59 4.06
CA THR A 41 -3.04 -4.71 4.98
C THR A 41 -4.02 -5.79 4.55
N GLU A 42 -4.78 -5.55 3.46
CA GLU A 42 -5.76 -6.53 3.02
C GLU A 42 -5.18 -7.58 2.11
N ASN A 43 -5.83 -8.73 2.07
CA ASN A 43 -5.43 -9.79 1.18
C ASN A 43 -5.50 -9.31 -0.24
N GLU A 44 -4.46 -9.59 -1.02
CA GLU A 44 -4.39 -9.19 -2.41
C GLU A 44 -4.51 -7.68 -2.60
N ASN A 45 -4.41 -6.92 -1.54
CA ASN A 45 -4.45 -5.44 -1.54
C ASN A 45 -5.66 -4.89 -2.27
N LYS A 46 -6.82 -5.49 -2.02
CA LYS A 46 -8.07 -5.03 -2.60
C LYS A 46 -9.17 -5.09 -1.55
N LEU A 47 -10.22 -4.30 -1.75
CA LEU A 47 -11.35 -4.26 -0.85
C LEU A 47 -12.63 -4.38 -1.65
N HIS A 48 -13.64 -4.97 -1.04
CA HIS A 48 -14.93 -5.12 -1.66
C HIS A 48 -15.67 -3.79 -1.60
N LEU A 49 -16.36 -3.44 -2.67
CA LEU A 49 -17.10 -2.19 -2.70
C LEU A 49 -18.19 -2.13 -1.64
N ASN A 50 -18.67 -3.26 -1.18
CA ASN A 50 -19.68 -3.28 -0.13
C ASN A 50 -19.12 -2.89 1.24
N ASP A 51 -17.79 -2.80 1.37
CA ASP A 51 -17.18 -2.43 2.64
C ASP A 51 -16.93 -0.92 2.75
N VAL A 52 -17.49 -0.14 1.82
CA VAL A 52 -17.34 1.31 1.86
C VAL A 52 -17.91 1.87 3.16
N ASP A 53 -18.98 1.27 3.67
CA ASP A 53 -19.60 1.74 4.91
C ASP A 53 -18.63 1.55 6.09
N VAL A 54 -17.85 0.50 6.08
CA VAL A 54 -16.86 0.27 7.14
C VAL A 54 -15.80 1.36 7.08
N ILE A 55 -15.33 1.69 5.87
CA ILE A 55 -14.33 2.73 5.70
C ILE A 55 -14.89 4.06 6.18
N ALA A 56 -16.12 4.37 5.79
CA ALA A 56 -16.75 5.64 6.17
C ALA A 56 -16.86 5.74 7.68
N ASN A 57 -17.22 4.64 8.33
CA ASN A 57 -17.36 4.60 9.76
C ASN A 57 -16.01 4.83 10.45
N LEU A 58 -14.96 4.20 9.93
CA LEU A 58 -13.64 4.38 10.50
C LEU A 58 -13.15 5.81 10.34
N CYS A 59 -13.49 6.46 9.24
CA CYS A 59 -13.06 7.83 9.00
C CYS A 59 -13.98 8.87 9.63
N GLY A 60 -15.14 8.45 10.10
CA GLY A 60 -16.10 9.40 10.71
C GLY A 60 -16.77 10.29 9.67
N VAL A 61 -16.98 9.80 8.45
CA VAL A 61 -17.61 10.55 7.37
C VAL A 61 -18.71 9.71 6.76
N ASN A 62 -19.50 10.30 5.87
CA ASN A 62 -20.56 9.54 5.25
C ASN A 62 -20.04 8.77 4.05
N GLU A 63 -20.81 7.77 3.62
CA GLU A 63 -20.36 6.89 2.55
C GLU A 63 -20.24 7.59 1.21
N GLU A 64 -20.98 8.64 1.00
CA GLU A 64 -20.94 9.35 -0.27
C GLU A 64 -19.56 9.94 -0.52
N ILE A 65 -18.93 10.45 0.53
CA ILE A 65 -17.59 11.02 0.39
C ILE A 65 -16.60 9.92 0.02
N VAL A 66 -16.70 8.78 0.68
CA VAL A 66 -15.78 7.66 0.41
C VAL A 66 -16.00 7.16 -1.01
N ASN A 67 -17.24 7.00 -1.43
CA ASN A 67 -17.54 6.56 -2.78
C ASN A 67 -17.02 7.54 -3.81
N SER A 68 -17.13 8.84 -3.56
CA SER A 68 -16.62 9.84 -4.46
C SER A 68 -15.10 9.71 -4.59
N ILE A 69 -14.40 9.52 -3.49
CA ILE A 69 -12.95 9.40 -3.52
C ILE A 69 -12.53 8.15 -4.30
N ILE A 70 -13.27 7.07 -4.17
CA ILE A 70 -12.93 5.84 -4.87
C ILE A 70 -13.24 5.95 -6.36
N ARG A 71 -14.32 6.63 -6.73
CA ARG A 71 -14.81 6.56 -8.10
C ARG A 71 -14.53 7.76 -8.99
N ASP A 72 -14.39 8.95 -8.40
CA ASP A 72 -14.46 10.16 -9.21
C ASP A 72 -13.11 10.74 -9.65
N PHE A 73 -12.02 10.26 -9.13
CA PHE A 73 -10.73 10.91 -9.35
C PHE A 73 -9.70 10.05 -10.08
N GLY A 74 -10.08 8.84 -10.45
CA GLY A 74 -9.17 7.96 -11.17
C GLY A 74 -7.99 7.47 -10.32
N LEU A 75 -8.13 7.53 -9.00
CA LEU A 75 -7.07 7.09 -8.09
C LEU A 75 -7.14 5.59 -7.81
N PHE A 76 -8.29 4.99 -8.03
CA PHE A 76 -8.49 3.57 -7.76
C PHE A 76 -9.07 2.89 -9.00
N ILE A 77 -8.79 1.61 -9.12
CA ILE A 77 -9.33 0.79 -10.21
C ILE A 77 -10.43 -0.07 -9.63
N ILE A 78 -11.58 -0.08 -10.29
CA ILE A 78 -12.70 -0.90 -9.88
C ILE A 78 -12.77 -2.09 -10.83
N GLU A 79 -12.73 -3.29 -10.24
CA GLU A 79 -12.75 -4.51 -11.02
C GLU A 79 -13.80 -5.41 -10.40
N GLY A 80 -14.93 -5.57 -11.08
CA GLY A 80 -16.04 -6.33 -10.52
C GLY A 80 -16.54 -5.67 -9.28
N ASP A 81 -16.57 -6.41 -8.18
CA ASP A 81 -17.06 -5.90 -6.91
C ASP A 81 -15.95 -5.41 -6.00
N TYR A 82 -14.74 -5.29 -6.52
CA TYR A 82 -13.59 -4.91 -5.72
C TYR A 82 -12.94 -3.64 -6.25
N PHE A 83 -12.15 -3.00 -5.42
CA PHE A 83 -11.35 -1.88 -5.88
C PHE A 83 -9.95 -1.96 -5.28
N TYR A 84 -8.99 -1.38 -5.96
CA TYR A 84 -7.61 -1.39 -5.51
C TYR A 84 -6.87 -0.18 -6.07
N SER A 85 -5.68 0.07 -5.54
CA SER A 85 -4.84 1.16 -6.02
C SER A 85 -3.65 0.55 -6.75
N GLU A 86 -3.53 0.87 -8.03
CA GLU A 86 -2.42 0.34 -8.82
C GLU A 86 -1.10 0.91 -8.33
N SER A 87 -1.06 2.19 -7.98
CA SER A 87 0.18 2.79 -7.52
C SER A 87 0.62 2.20 -6.18
N LEU A 88 -0.32 1.87 -5.30
CA LEU A 88 0.00 1.21 -4.05
C LEU A 88 0.59 -0.16 -4.31
N ARG A 89 -0.03 -0.92 -5.22
CA ARG A 89 0.48 -2.26 -5.55
C ARG A 89 1.90 -2.19 -6.11
N LYS A 90 2.18 -1.19 -6.92
CA LYS A 90 3.52 -1.02 -7.46
C LYS A 90 4.52 -0.72 -6.36
N ARG A 91 4.15 0.12 -5.40
CA ARG A 91 5.03 0.46 -4.30
C ARG A 91 5.30 -0.74 -3.40
N LEU A 92 4.24 -1.52 -3.11
CA LEU A 92 4.39 -2.70 -2.28
C LEU A 92 5.25 -3.75 -2.99
N ASN A 93 5.07 -3.88 -4.29
CA ASN A 93 5.84 -4.83 -5.06
C ASN A 93 7.31 -4.43 -5.10
N LYS A 94 7.60 -3.15 -5.26
CA LYS A 94 8.98 -2.68 -5.22
C LYS A 94 9.62 -2.94 -3.86
N ALA A 95 8.88 -2.68 -2.79
CA ALA A 95 9.39 -2.93 -1.45
C ALA A 95 9.67 -4.41 -1.24
N LYS A 96 8.80 -5.28 -1.78
CA LYS A 96 8.98 -6.71 -1.65
C LYS A 96 10.21 -7.17 -2.43
N ILE A 97 10.40 -6.67 -3.64
CA ILE A 97 11.55 -7.02 -4.45
C ILE A 97 12.83 -6.58 -3.76
N ARG A 98 12.85 -5.36 -3.22
CA ARG A 98 14.03 -4.86 -2.54
C ARG A 98 14.34 -5.70 -1.31
N SER A 99 13.33 -6.09 -0.56
CA SER A 99 13.51 -6.92 0.62
C SER A 99 14.07 -8.28 0.22
N ASN A 100 13.59 -8.87 -0.86
CA ASN A 100 14.09 -10.16 -1.31
C ASN A 100 15.54 -10.06 -1.78
N LEU A 101 15.89 -8.98 -2.46
CA LEU A 101 17.26 -8.79 -2.90
C LEU A 101 18.20 -8.61 -1.70
N ASN A 102 17.77 -7.88 -0.71
CA ASN A 102 18.55 -7.69 0.49
C ASN A 102 18.75 -9.00 1.24
N ARG A 103 17.74 -9.83 1.26
CA ARG A 103 17.84 -11.12 1.92
C ARG A 103 18.81 -12.02 1.17
N LYS A 104 18.76 -12.02 -0.14
CA LYS A 104 19.68 -12.82 -0.93
C LYS A 104 21.12 -12.37 -0.73
N ALA A 105 21.32 -11.06 -0.67
CA ALA A 105 22.66 -10.54 -0.45
C ALA A 105 23.20 -10.95 0.92
N ALA A 106 22.33 -10.91 1.93
CA ALA A 106 22.72 -11.31 3.27
C ALA A 106 23.06 -12.80 3.31
N LEU A 107 22.29 -13.64 2.63
CA LEU A 107 22.58 -15.06 2.59
C LEU A 107 23.89 -15.34 1.88
N LYS A 108 24.19 -14.58 0.84
CA LYS A 108 25.46 -14.76 0.17
C LYS A 108 26.62 -14.42 1.08
N ARG A 109 26.51 -13.37 1.84
CA ARG A 109 27.59 -13.02 2.77
C ARG A 109 27.74 -14.08 3.84
N TRP A 110 26.65 -14.64 4.34
CA TRP A 110 26.72 -15.68 5.32
C TRP A 110 27.42 -16.90 4.76
N ASN A 111 27.04 -17.32 3.57
CA ASN A 111 27.63 -18.50 2.97
C ASN A 111 29.12 -18.28 2.74
N ARG A 112 29.50 -17.07 2.39
CA ARG A 112 30.91 -16.83 2.15
C ARG A 112 31.69 -16.88 3.45
N SER A 113 31.14 -16.35 4.53
CA SER A 113 31.89 -16.37 5.76
C SER A 113 31.88 -17.76 6.38
N ASP A 114 30.93 -18.62 6.04
CA ASP A 114 30.94 -19.93 6.61
C ASP A 114 31.61 -20.96 5.76
N GLU A 115 32.21 -20.59 4.70
CA GLU A 115 32.86 -21.56 3.89
C GLU A 115 33.90 -22.31 4.65
N ASP A 116 34.55 -21.67 5.58
CA ASP A 116 35.53 -22.34 6.33
C ASP A 116 35.00 -22.97 7.55
N GLU A 117 33.82 -22.69 7.97
CA GLU A 117 33.35 -23.22 9.15
C GLU A 117 32.36 -24.23 8.94
N ASP A 118 31.94 -24.89 9.83
CA ASP A 118 31.02 -25.87 9.72
C ASP A 118 29.81 -25.26 9.63
N GLU A 119 29.18 -25.45 8.78
CA GLU A 119 28.12 -24.79 8.59
C GLU A 119 26.97 -25.13 9.25
N THR A 120 26.95 -25.78 10.04
CA THR A 120 25.76 -26.19 10.59
C THR A 120 24.91 -25.10 10.86
N GLU A 121 25.35 -24.12 11.18
CA GLU A 121 24.54 -23.17 11.56
C GLU A 121 23.93 -22.41 10.66
N LYS A 122 24.12 -22.52 9.69
CA LYS A 122 23.58 -21.66 8.88
C LYS A 122 22.23 -21.61 8.94
N MET A 123 21.63 -22.26 9.33
CA MET A 123 20.35 -22.28 9.26
C MET A 123 19.66 -21.30 9.84
N VAL A 124 19.92 -20.86 10.36
CA VAL A 124 19.38 -19.94 10.99
C VAL A 124 18.48 -19.18 10.37
N ILE A 125 17.97 -18.77 10.04
CA ILE A 125 17.18 -17.88 9.51
C ILE A 125 16.24 -17.78 9.45
#